data_11e63baf4fdad707e38323248db9b45e
#
_entry.id   11e63baf4fdad707e38323248db9b45e
#
_cell.length_a   1.000
_cell.length_b   1.000
_cell.length_c   1.000
_cell.angle_alpha   90.00
_cell.angle_beta   90.00
_cell.angle_gamma   90.00
#
_symmetry.space_group_name_H-M   'P 1'
#
loop_
_entity.id
_entity.type
_entity.pdbx_description
1 polymer ?
#
loop_
_entity_poly.entity_id
_entity_poly.type
_entity_poly.pdbx_seq_one_letter_code
_entity_poly.pdbx_strand_id
1 'polypeptide(L)'
;MIPTLFLIVTFSFFIMKVAPGGPFSAERNPPPEVLANINKVYHLDEPLPKQYVRYLGNMLRGDLGPSFRYKDYTVNDLIGNTMPNSLILGITALCSALVFGLLVGLVSAVKRNSIADYASMSIAVIGISVPLFVVGPLLMLLFAVKLKW
;
A
#
# COMPACT_ATOMS: atom_id res chain seq x y z
N MET A 1 -9.80 -2.56 -16.48
CA MET A 1 -8.65 -2.17 -15.64
C MET A 1 -8.05 -0.81 -16.03
N ILE A 2 -7.66 -0.57 -17.31
CA ILE A 2 -7.08 0.72 -17.73
C ILE A 2 -7.98 1.93 -17.42
N PRO A 3 -9.30 1.93 -17.76
CA PRO A 3 -10.18 3.06 -17.43
C PRO A 3 -10.28 3.32 -15.91
N THR A 4 -10.28 2.27 -15.11
CA THR A 4 -10.36 2.38 -13.65
C THR A 4 -9.12 3.05 -13.07
N LEU A 5 -7.92 2.65 -13.53
CA LEU A 5 -6.67 3.28 -13.13
C LEU A 5 -6.64 4.75 -13.54
N PHE A 6 -7.06 5.06 -14.75
CA PHE A 6 -7.14 6.44 -15.22
C PHE A 6 -8.07 7.31 -14.36
N LEU A 7 -9.25 6.78 -13.99
CA LEU A 7 -10.17 7.47 -13.09
C LEU A 7 -9.55 7.69 -11.70
N ILE A 8 -8.91 6.67 -11.12
CA ILE A 8 -8.26 6.78 -9.81
C ILE A 8 -7.18 7.86 -9.83
N VAL A 9 -6.31 7.84 -10.83
CA VAL A 9 -5.24 8.82 -11.02
C VAL A 9 -5.80 10.23 -11.16
N THR A 10 -6.83 10.39 -11.99
CA THR A 10 -7.48 11.68 -12.20
C THR A 10 -8.13 12.20 -10.92
N PHE A 11 -8.89 11.36 -10.24
CA PHE A 11 -9.53 11.72 -8.96
C PHE A 11 -8.49 12.09 -7.90
N SER A 12 -7.43 11.30 -7.77
CA SER A 12 -6.33 11.58 -6.82
C SER A 12 -5.69 12.93 -7.08
N PHE A 13 -5.43 13.29 -8.35
CA PHE A 13 -4.88 14.59 -8.72
C PHE A 13 -5.80 15.74 -8.26
N PHE A 14 -7.09 15.66 -8.55
CA PHE A 14 -8.02 16.71 -8.17
C PHE A 14 -8.24 16.80 -6.66
N ILE A 15 -8.33 15.68 -5.96
CA ILE A 15 -8.45 15.65 -4.49
C ILE A 15 -7.25 16.33 -3.85
N MET A 16 -6.03 16.03 -4.30
CA MET A 16 -4.83 16.69 -3.77
C MET A 16 -4.82 18.20 -3.99
N LYS A 17 -5.45 18.70 -5.07
CA LYS A 17 -5.51 20.12 -5.37
C LYS A 17 -6.63 20.86 -4.61
N VAL A 18 -7.72 20.16 -4.31
CA VAL A 18 -8.87 20.72 -3.58
C VAL A 18 -8.65 20.65 -2.06
N ALA A 19 -7.81 19.75 -1.58
CA ALA A 19 -7.52 19.61 -0.16
C ALA A 19 -6.97 20.92 0.43
N PRO A 20 -7.60 21.46 1.48
CA PRO A 20 -7.13 22.69 2.12
C PRO A 20 -5.74 22.47 2.72
N GLY A 21 -4.84 23.44 2.47
CA GLY A 21 -3.49 23.41 3.02
C GLY A 21 -2.38 23.17 2.02
N GLY A 22 -2.68 22.72 0.81
CA GLY A 22 -1.67 22.42 -0.22
C GLY A 22 -0.67 21.32 0.18
N PRO A 23 0.11 20.79 -0.77
CA PRO A 23 1.01 19.68 -0.51
C PRO A 23 2.19 20.01 0.43
N PHE A 24 2.43 21.27 0.73
CA PHE A 24 3.58 21.76 1.53
C PHE A 24 3.21 22.45 2.85
N SER A 25 1.94 22.47 3.23
CA SER A 25 1.45 23.11 4.45
C SER A 25 1.55 22.22 5.70
N ALA A 26 2.24 21.09 5.64
CA ALA A 26 2.48 20.25 6.79
C ALA A 26 3.38 20.95 7.82
N GLU A 27 2.78 21.31 8.96
CA GLU A 27 3.38 21.65 10.26
C GLU A 27 4.24 22.93 10.41
N ARG A 28 4.80 23.50 9.35
CA ARG A 28 5.49 24.81 9.40
C ARG A 28 5.22 25.57 8.12
N ASN A 29 4.61 26.74 8.22
CA ASN A 29 4.55 27.68 7.11
C ASN A 29 5.98 28.05 6.69
N PRO A 30 6.48 27.54 5.54
CA PRO A 30 7.81 27.89 5.10
C PRO A 30 7.88 29.39 4.78
N PRO A 31 9.06 30.02 4.90
CA PRO A 31 9.27 31.41 4.51
C PRO A 31 8.74 31.67 3.09
N PRO A 32 8.22 32.88 2.80
CA PRO A 32 7.65 33.22 1.48
C PRO A 32 8.57 32.93 0.30
N GLU A 33 9.87 33.13 0.49
CA GLU A 33 10.90 32.86 -0.55
C GLU A 33 11.02 31.36 -0.87
N VAL A 34 10.90 30.50 0.15
CA VAL A 34 10.92 29.05 0.00
C VAL A 34 9.66 28.58 -0.73
N LEU A 35 8.49 29.12 -0.37
CA LEU A 35 7.25 28.86 -1.08
C LEU A 35 7.31 29.26 -2.55
N ALA A 36 7.88 30.42 -2.87
CA ALA A 36 8.04 30.88 -4.24
C ALA A 36 8.95 29.94 -5.05
N ASN A 37 10.03 29.45 -4.46
CA ASN A 37 10.92 28.48 -5.10
C ASN A 37 10.22 27.13 -5.30
N ILE A 38 9.49 26.64 -4.31
CA ILE A 38 8.68 25.41 -4.41
C ILE A 38 7.68 25.54 -5.55
N ASN A 39 6.93 26.63 -5.60
CA ASN A 39 5.94 26.88 -6.64
C ASN A 39 6.55 26.86 -8.04
N LYS A 40 7.73 27.47 -8.20
CA LYS A 40 8.46 27.46 -9.49
C LYS A 40 8.98 26.08 -9.87
N VAL A 41 9.61 25.36 -8.94
CA VAL A 41 10.17 24.03 -9.20
C VAL A 41 9.08 23.00 -9.54
N TYR A 42 7.94 23.08 -8.85
CA TYR A 42 6.82 22.15 -9.05
C TYR A 42 5.76 22.68 -10.02
N HIS A 43 5.99 23.84 -10.64
CA HIS A 43 5.07 24.47 -11.58
C HIS A 43 3.65 24.65 -11.02
N LEU A 44 3.53 24.94 -9.74
CA LEU A 44 2.22 25.11 -9.08
C LEU A 44 1.52 26.41 -9.50
N ASP A 45 2.24 27.35 -10.09
CA ASP A 45 1.71 28.61 -10.62
C ASP A 45 1.04 28.45 -12.00
N GLU A 46 1.17 27.26 -12.64
CA GLU A 46 0.53 27.00 -13.92
C GLU A 46 -0.97 26.71 -13.77
N PRO A 47 -1.78 26.98 -14.83
CA PRO A 47 -3.20 26.59 -14.82
C PRO A 47 -3.39 25.09 -14.57
N LEU A 48 -4.42 24.71 -13.80
CA LEU A 48 -4.71 23.32 -13.44
C LEU A 48 -4.71 22.33 -14.62
N PRO A 49 -5.30 22.65 -15.79
CA PRO A 49 -5.25 21.73 -16.92
C PRO A 49 -3.82 21.42 -17.39
N LYS A 50 -2.92 22.41 -17.35
CA LYS A 50 -1.52 22.23 -17.75
C LYS A 50 -0.75 21.39 -16.76
N GLN A 51 -0.97 21.61 -15.46
CA GLN A 51 -0.42 20.76 -14.39
C GLN A 51 -0.90 19.30 -14.53
N TYR A 52 -2.17 19.09 -14.86
CA TYR A 52 -2.75 17.76 -15.05
C TYR A 52 -2.13 17.02 -16.24
N VAL A 53 -2.01 17.67 -17.40
CA VAL A 53 -1.37 17.06 -18.58
C VAL A 53 0.08 16.71 -18.29
N ARG A 54 0.83 17.59 -17.61
CA ARG A 54 2.20 17.35 -17.18
C ARG A 54 2.28 16.14 -16.23
N TYR A 55 1.41 16.09 -15.24
CA TYR A 55 1.32 14.97 -14.29
C TYR A 55 1.08 13.63 -14.99
N LEU A 56 0.14 13.57 -15.92
CA LEU A 56 -0.09 12.37 -16.74
C LEU A 56 1.12 12.02 -17.61
N GLY A 57 1.75 13.03 -18.24
CA GLY A 57 2.95 12.83 -19.06
C GLY A 57 4.13 12.27 -18.28
N ASN A 58 4.37 12.77 -17.07
CA ASN A 58 5.40 12.27 -16.18
C ASN A 58 5.11 10.83 -15.71
N MET A 59 3.86 10.56 -15.33
CA MET A 59 3.43 9.23 -14.93
C MET A 59 3.62 8.19 -16.04
N LEU A 60 3.32 8.54 -17.29
CA LEU A 60 3.52 7.65 -18.43
C LEU A 60 5.02 7.37 -18.70
N ARG A 61 5.91 8.25 -18.25
CA ARG A 61 7.37 8.06 -18.30
C ARG A 61 7.93 7.35 -17.07
N GLY A 62 7.05 6.96 -16.12
CA GLY A 62 7.46 6.34 -14.86
C GLY A 62 7.97 7.33 -13.81
N ASP A 63 7.82 8.63 -14.02
CA ASP A 63 8.15 9.65 -13.04
C ASP A 63 6.90 10.00 -12.24
N LEU A 64 6.86 9.56 -10.97
CA LEU A 64 5.75 9.81 -10.05
C LEU A 64 5.91 11.11 -9.26
N GLY A 65 7.00 11.83 -9.52
CA GLY A 65 7.26 13.12 -8.91
C GLY A 65 7.87 13.05 -7.51
N PRO A 66 8.06 14.23 -6.88
CA PRO A 66 8.66 14.33 -5.55
C PRO A 66 7.69 13.87 -4.47
N SER A 67 8.26 13.40 -3.36
CA SER A 67 7.48 13.09 -2.15
C SER A 67 7.11 14.37 -1.42
N PHE A 68 5.82 14.55 -1.11
CA PHE A 68 5.36 15.68 -0.29
C PHE A 68 5.58 15.44 1.21
N ARG A 69 5.87 14.21 1.61
CA ARG A 69 6.07 13.84 3.00
C ARG A 69 7.53 13.74 3.40
N TYR A 70 8.37 13.21 2.52
CA TYR A 70 9.79 13.00 2.78
C TYR A 70 10.60 13.95 1.90
N LYS A 71 11.29 14.88 2.58
CA LYS A 71 12.18 15.83 1.92
C LYS A 71 13.33 15.08 1.26
N ASP A 72 13.72 15.53 0.08
CA ASP A 72 14.84 14.97 -0.71
C ASP A 72 14.60 13.54 -1.28
N TYR A 73 13.36 13.03 -1.24
CA TYR A 73 12.97 11.76 -1.85
C TYR A 73 11.94 11.96 -2.95
N THR A 74 12.07 11.20 -4.03
CA THR A 74 11.00 11.02 -5.01
C THR A 74 10.06 9.89 -4.60
N VAL A 75 8.84 9.87 -5.14
CA VAL A 75 7.91 8.75 -4.92
C VAL A 75 8.51 7.46 -5.48
N ASN A 76 9.25 7.54 -6.58
CA ASN A 76 9.97 6.41 -7.18
C ASN A 76 11.01 5.81 -6.22
N ASP A 77 11.78 6.66 -5.53
CA ASP A 77 12.77 6.20 -4.53
C ASP A 77 12.08 5.47 -3.37
N LEU A 78 10.98 6.03 -2.88
CA LEU A 78 10.22 5.42 -1.79
C LEU A 78 9.65 4.06 -2.20
N ILE A 79 9.06 3.97 -3.39
CA ILE A 79 8.55 2.71 -3.92
C ILE A 79 9.70 1.72 -4.12
N GLY A 80 10.80 2.14 -4.75
CA GLY A 80 11.97 1.30 -4.99
C GLY A 80 12.57 0.71 -3.72
N ASN A 81 12.59 1.49 -2.64
CA ASN A 81 13.14 1.05 -1.35
C ASN A 81 12.19 0.17 -0.53
N THR A 82 10.87 0.36 -0.65
CA THR A 82 9.89 -0.35 0.19
C THR A 82 9.22 -1.52 -0.51
N MET A 83 9.00 -1.43 -1.82
CA MET A 83 8.28 -2.45 -2.59
C MET A 83 8.96 -3.82 -2.59
N PRO A 84 10.30 -3.96 -2.68
CA PRO A 84 10.95 -5.27 -2.64
C PRO A 84 10.61 -6.06 -1.38
N ASN A 85 10.66 -5.41 -0.22
CA ASN A 85 10.33 -6.04 1.05
C ASN A 85 8.85 -6.45 1.11
N SER A 86 7.95 -5.59 0.63
CA SER A 86 6.52 -5.88 0.57
C SER A 86 6.20 -7.02 -0.40
N LEU A 87 6.89 -7.10 -1.54
CA LEU A 87 6.74 -8.18 -2.51
C LEU A 87 7.22 -9.51 -1.95
N ILE A 88 8.40 -9.54 -1.32
CA ILE A 88 8.94 -10.76 -0.68
C ILE A 88 7.94 -11.27 0.37
N LEU A 89 7.48 -10.37 1.25
CA LEU A 89 6.51 -10.73 2.28
C LEU A 89 5.18 -11.22 1.67
N GLY A 90 4.66 -10.52 0.67
CA GLY A 90 3.42 -10.89 -0.01
C GLY A 90 3.51 -12.23 -0.74
N ILE A 91 4.60 -12.48 -1.46
CA ILE A 91 4.82 -13.74 -2.18
C ILE A 91 4.99 -14.90 -1.20
N THR A 92 5.78 -14.73 -0.15
CA THR A 92 5.96 -15.78 0.87
C THR A 92 4.66 -16.09 1.60
N ALA A 93 3.85 -15.08 1.93
CA ALA A 93 2.54 -15.26 2.52
C ALA A 93 1.58 -16.01 1.57
N LEU A 94 1.55 -15.62 0.29
CA LEU A 94 0.73 -16.26 -0.73
C LEU A 94 1.14 -17.73 -0.93
N CYS A 95 2.43 -18.02 -1.09
CA CYS A 95 2.93 -19.39 -1.23
C CYS A 95 2.58 -20.26 -0.01
N SER A 96 2.77 -19.71 1.19
CA SER A 96 2.40 -20.38 2.44
C SER A 96 0.89 -20.66 2.49
N ALA A 97 0.06 -19.69 2.18
CA ALA A 97 -1.38 -19.85 2.15
C ALA A 97 -1.84 -20.91 1.13
N LEU A 98 -1.23 -20.93 -0.05
CA LEU A 98 -1.53 -21.95 -1.06
C LEU A 98 -1.12 -23.35 -0.59
N VAL A 99 0.07 -23.53 -0.04
CA VAL A 99 0.55 -24.85 0.43
C VAL A 99 -0.35 -25.36 1.55
N PHE A 100 -0.55 -24.59 2.61
CA PHE A 100 -1.38 -25.00 3.75
C PHE A 100 -2.86 -25.13 3.37
N GLY A 101 -3.39 -24.22 2.57
CA GLY A 101 -4.77 -24.27 2.11
C GLY A 101 -5.07 -25.49 1.24
N LEU A 102 -4.15 -25.83 0.31
CA LEU A 102 -4.29 -27.03 -0.51
C LEU A 102 -4.19 -28.32 0.32
N LEU A 103 -3.24 -28.40 1.26
CA LEU A 103 -3.10 -29.57 2.13
C LEU A 103 -4.36 -29.79 2.99
N VAL A 104 -4.84 -28.74 3.63
CA VAL A 104 -6.06 -28.80 4.45
C VAL A 104 -7.29 -29.12 3.59
N GLY A 105 -7.41 -28.49 2.41
CA GLY A 105 -8.50 -28.76 1.47
C GLY A 105 -8.48 -30.19 0.91
N LEU A 106 -7.30 -30.72 0.57
CA LEU A 106 -7.16 -32.10 0.10
C LEU A 106 -7.54 -33.13 1.20
N VAL A 107 -7.09 -32.90 2.43
CA VAL A 107 -7.46 -33.77 3.57
C VAL A 107 -8.97 -33.78 3.77
N SER A 108 -9.61 -32.61 3.73
CA SER A 108 -11.07 -32.49 3.84
C SER A 108 -11.79 -33.20 2.70
N ALA A 109 -11.32 -33.02 1.45
CA ALA A 109 -11.93 -33.62 0.28
C ALA A 109 -11.84 -35.17 0.28
N VAL A 110 -10.65 -35.70 0.59
CA VAL A 110 -10.40 -37.15 0.58
C VAL A 110 -11.11 -37.85 1.75
N LYS A 111 -11.14 -37.21 2.93
CA LYS A 111 -11.74 -37.74 4.14
C LYS A 111 -13.10 -37.10 4.46
N ARG A 112 -13.91 -36.91 3.44
CA ARG A 112 -15.24 -36.28 3.57
C ARG A 112 -16.08 -36.92 4.67
N ASN A 113 -16.76 -36.10 5.46
CA ASN A 113 -17.60 -36.48 6.60
C ASN A 113 -16.86 -37.23 7.72
N SER A 114 -15.54 -37.12 7.79
CA SER A 114 -14.75 -37.68 8.90
C SER A 114 -14.37 -36.60 9.91
N ILE A 115 -13.80 -37.04 11.06
CA ILE A 115 -13.26 -36.13 12.08
C ILE A 115 -12.18 -35.21 11.47
N ALA A 116 -11.38 -35.72 10.54
CA ALA A 116 -10.36 -34.93 9.86
C ALA A 116 -10.96 -33.81 8.99
N ASP A 117 -12.08 -34.07 8.33
CA ASP A 117 -12.82 -33.08 7.56
C ASP A 117 -13.39 -31.98 8.48
N TYR A 118 -14.09 -32.36 9.54
CA TYR A 118 -14.62 -31.40 10.53
C TYR A 118 -13.52 -30.56 11.19
N ALA A 119 -12.38 -31.18 11.53
CA ALA A 119 -11.24 -30.46 12.09
C ALA A 119 -10.66 -29.46 11.09
N SER A 120 -10.47 -29.85 9.83
CA SER A 120 -9.99 -28.98 8.75
C SER A 120 -10.92 -27.76 8.53
N MET A 121 -12.22 -28.00 8.46
CA MET A 121 -13.22 -26.95 8.34
C MET A 121 -13.23 -26.02 9.56
N SER A 122 -13.13 -26.58 10.77
CA SER A 122 -13.09 -25.79 12.00
C SER A 122 -11.88 -24.87 12.05
N ILE A 123 -10.69 -25.34 11.67
CA ILE A 123 -9.46 -24.53 11.58
C ILE A 123 -9.66 -23.39 10.58
N ALA A 124 -10.22 -23.67 9.41
CA ALA A 124 -10.47 -22.66 8.39
C ALA A 124 -11.46 -21.59 8.87
N VAL A 125 -12.58 -22.01 9.49
CA VAL A 125 -13.60 -21.08 10.03
C VAL A 125 -13.02 -20.23 11.16
N ILE A 126 -12.27 -20.81 12.10
CA ILE A 126 -11.61 -20.05 13.17
C ILE A 126 -10.64 -19.03 12.57
N GLY A 127 -9.84 -19.45 11.59
CA GLY A 127 -8.88 -18.56 10.93
C GLY A 127 -9.52 -17.36 10.23
N ILE A 128 -10.70 -17.52 9.64
CA ILE A 128 -11.45 -16.44 9.00
C ILE A 128 -12.20 -15.58 10.03
N SER A 129 -12.66 -16.19 11.13
CA SER A 129 -13.49 -15.51 12.15
C SER A 129 -12.67 -14.59 13.05
N VAL A 130 -11.37 -14.83 13.22
CA VAL A 130 -10.52 -13.98 14.05
C VAL A 130 -10.05 -12.77 13.26
N PRO A 131 -10.31 -11.54 13.72
CA PRO A 131 -9.87 -10.33 13.02
C PRO A 131 -8.35 -10.25 12.92
N LEU A 132 -7.82 -9.95 11.71
CA LEU A 132 -6.37 -9.89 11.43
C LEU A 132 -5.62 -8.93 12.35
N PHE A 133 -6.25 -7.83 12.76
CA PHE A 133 -5.63 -6.85 13.67
C PHE A 133 -5.44 -7.41 15.10
N VAL A 134 -6.08 -8.51 15.45
CA VAL A 134 -5.88 -9.23 16.72
C VAL A 134 -4.79 -10.28 16.56
N VAL A 135 -4.81 -11.02 15.45
CA VAL A 135 -3.82 -12.10 15.17
C VAL A 135 -2.40 -11.55 15.08
N GLY A 136 -2.21 -10.45 14.37
CA GLY A 136 -0.89 -9.85 14.18
C GLY A 136 -0.16 -9.54 15.50
N PRO A 137 -0.74 -8.71 16.39
CA PRO A 137 -0.15 -8.42 17.70
C PRO A 137 0.05 -9.66 18.59
N LEU A 138 -0.85 -10.65 18.54
CA LEU A 138 -0.69 -11.89 19.30
C LEU A 138 0.49 -12.71 18.81
N LEU A 139 0.67 -12.84 17.50
CA LEU A 139 1.83 -13.51 16.91
C LEU A 139 3.13 -12.76 17.24
N MET A 140 3.12 -11.44 17.18
CA MET A 140 4.26 -10.61 17.55
C MET A 140 4.61 -10.79 19.03
N LEU A 141 3.64 -10.81 19.93
CA LEU A 141 3.84 -11.07 21.36
C LEU A 141 4.41 -12.48 21.61
N LEU A 142 3.91 -13.47 20.90
CA LEU A 142 4.38 -14.85 21.02
C LEU A 142 5.79 -15.02 20.50
N PHE A 143 6.06 -14.64 19.27
CA PHE A 143 7.33 -14.89 18.60
C PHE A 143 8.41 -13.90 19.02
N ALA A 144 8.15 -12.61 18.94
CA ALA A 144 9.17 -11.60 19.24
C ALA A 144 9.42 -11.41 20.74
N VAL A 145 8.36 -11.42 21.59
CA VAL A 145 8.51 -11.11 23.02
C VAL A 145 8.79 -12.37 23.85
N LYS A 146 7.97 -13.44 23.67
CA LYS A 146 8.14 -14.66 24.47
C LYS A 146 9.23 -15.59 23.94
N LEU A 147 9.24 -15.86 22.64
CA LEU A 147 10.21 -16.76 22.01
C LEU A 147 11.52 -16.05 21.60
N LYS A 148 11.52 -14.71 21.57
CA LYS A 148 12.67 -13.86 21.19
C LYS A 148 13.25 -14.22 19.80
N TRP A 149 12.36 -14.49 18.86
CA TRP A 149 12.69 -14.81 17.46
C TRP A 149 12.67 -13.55 16.60
#